data_4b56672d8ab0650cdb991fa16c526da0
#
_entry.id   4b56672d8ab0650cdb991fa16c526da0
#
_cell.length_a   1.000
_cell.length_b   1.000
_cell.length_c   1.000
_cell.angle_alpha   90.00
_cell.angle_beta   90.00
_cell.angle_gamma   90.00
#
_symmetry.space_group_name_H-M   'P 1'
#
loop_
_entity.id
_entity.type
_entity.pdbx_description
1 polymer ?
#
loop_
_entity_poly.entity_id
_entity_poly.type
_entity_poly.pdbx_seq_one_letter_code
_entity_poly.pdbx_strand_id
1 'polypeptide(L)'
;IYLNKTCFNGLYRVNRSGQFNTPFGKYKNPKICDIDALRLASEALRKADILCGDYILVLEHYAQPGDFVFLDPPYLPISENSDFKRYTKEQFYEDDHVELAKMIGTLHERGCYVILTNSNHPLVHQLYEQYKIEVIQTKRHISCHGDTRKGEDVIVTIPPEKKKMVKSEPLSDQVSLYPPTRFMGSKRKLLGEIWNVASRFEFDSVVDLFSGSGIVGYMFKSHGKTVISNDYMAMSATFTKAMVENNTVTLPIAEAEKLLIKQGEVDHFVSDTFKDLYYTDEENELIDILRTNIAAIDDQYKKAIA
;
A
#
# COMPACT_ATOMS: atom_id res chain seq x y z
N ILE A 1 6.17 -9.11 -5.39
CA ILE A 1 5.98 -8.74 -6.81
C ILE A 1 5.40 -9.90 -7.60
N TYR A 2 5.97 -11.12 -7.51
CA TYR A 2 5.52 -12.28 -8.28
C TYR A 2 4.02 -12.56 -8.10
N LEU A 3 3.55 -12.78 -6.87
CA LEU A 3 2.13 -13.02 -6.59
C LEU A 3 1.23 -11.89 -7.11
N ASN A 4 1.65 -10.63 -6.96
CA ASN A 4 0.92 -9.48 -7.50
C ASN A 4 0.79 -9.53 -9.04
N LYS A 5 1.76 -10.07 -9.75
CA LYS A 5 1.77 -10.18 -11.21
C LYS A 5 1.08 -11.43 -11.73
N THR A 6 0.98 -12.48 -10.94
CA THR A 6 0.52 -13.81 -11.38
C THR A 6 -0.82 -14.24 -10.80
N CYS A 7 -1.20 -13.77 -9.61
CA CYS A 7 -2.50 -14.09 -9.01
C CYS A 7 -3.67 -13.38 -9.71
N PHE A 8 -4.86 -13.93 -9.56
CA PHE A 8 -6.08 -13.33 -10.11
C PHE A 8 -6.25 -11.89 -9.65
N ASN A 9 -6.30 -10.96 -10.59
CA ASN A 9 -6.35 -9.50 -10.37
C ASN A 9 -5.26 -8.92 -9.44
N GLY A 10 -4.14 -9.62 -9.25
CA GLY A 10 -3.07 -9.19 -8.34
C GLY A 10 -3.48 -9.16 -6.87
N LEU A 11 -4.51 -9.92 -6.50
CA LEU A 11 -5.07 -9.93 -5.16
C LEU A 11 -4.16 -10.68 -4.18
N TYR A 12 -4.00 -10.13 -2.98
CA TYR A 12 -3.53 -10.86 -1.82
C TYR A 12 -4.71 -11.06 -0.88
N ARG A 13 -5.02 -12.30 -0.56
CA ARG A 13 -6.11 -12.64 0.36
C ARG A 13 -5.74 -13.88 1.16
N VAL A 14 -6.15 -13.90 2.43
CA VAL A 14 -5.99 -15.06 3.30
C VAL A 14 -7.35 -15.64 3.69
N ASN A 15 -7.39 -16.93 4.02
CA ASN A 15 -8.55 -17.59 4.62
C ASN A 15 -8.63 -17.29 6.12
N ARG A 16 -9.65 -17.86 6.80
CA ARG A 16 -9.84 -17.69 8.26
C ARG A 16 -8.68 -18.24 9.10
N SER A 17 -7.86 -19.11 8.54
CA SER A 17 -6.65 -19.66 9.18
C SER A 17 -5.39 -18.83 8.89
N GLY A 18 -5.51 -17.69 8.18
CA GLY A 18 -4.38 -16.85 7.81
C GLY A 18 -3.57 -17.35 6.62
N GLN A 19 -4.04 -18.39 5.90
CA GLN A 19 -3.35 -18.96 4.76
C GLN A 19 -3.76 -18.25 3.47
N PHE A 20 -2.79 -17.98 2.58
CA PHE A 20 -3.03 -17.42 1.26
C PHE A 20 -4.02 -18.27 0.46
N ASN A 21 -5.02 -17.64 -0.18
CA ASN A 21 -6.06 -18.33 -0.93
C ASN A 21 -6.55 -17.59 -2.18
N THR A 22 -5.67 -16.86 -2.86
CA THR A 22 -6.03 -16.21 -4.13
C THR A 22 -5.70 -17.13 -5.31
N PRO A 23 -6.64 -17.35 -6.23
CA PRO A 23 -6.41 -18.18 -7.40
C PRO A 23 -5.36 -17.59 -8.37
N PHE A 24 -4.77 -18.44 -9.20
CA PHE A 24 -3.88 -18.04 -10.28
C PHE A 24 -4.61 -17.19 -11.34
N GLY A 25 -3.96 -16.14 -11.84
CA GLY A 25 -4.58 -15.14 -12.72
C GLY A 25 -4.63 -15.52 -14.20
N LYS A 26 -3.99 -16.63 -14.62
CA LYS A 26 -3.92 -17.13 -16.01
C LYS A 26 -3.46 -16.06 -17.02
N TYR A 27 -2.52 -15.20 -16.63
CA TYR A 27 -1.96 -14.20 -17.52
C TYR A 27 -0.95 -14.81 -18.49
N LYS A 28 -1.05 -14.48 -19.78
CA LYS A 28 -0.05 -14.85 -20.78
C LYS A 28 1.14 -13.89 -20.67
N ASN A 29 2.34 -14.44 -20.38
CA ASN A 29 3.61 -13.69 -20.29
C ASN A 29 3.52 -12.41 -19.40
N PRO A 30 3.19 -12.53 -18.10
CA PRO A 30 3.17 -11.36 -17.22
C PRO A 30 4.58 -10.77 -17.10
N LYS A 31 4.71 -9.44 -17.27
CA LYS A 31 5.97 -8.73 -16.98
C LYS A 31 6.17 -8.70 -15.45
N ILE A 32 6.88 -9.67 -14.91
CA ILE A 32 7.04 -9.85 -13.46
C ILE A 32 7.95 -8.78 -12.87
N CYS A 33 9.06 -8.46 -13.54
CA CYS A 33 10.02 -7.47 -13.08
C CYS A 33 10.19 -6.36 -14.12
N ASP A 34 9.97 -5.10 -13.70
CA ASP A 34 10.31 -3.89 -14.45
C ASP A 34 11.52 -3.24 -13.80
N ILE A 35 12.70 -3.65 -14.23
CA ILE A 35 13.97 -3.28 -13.60
C ILE A 35 14.18 -1.77 -13.59
N ASP A 36 13.89 -1.09 -14.71
CA ASP A 36 14.10 0.35 -14.83
C ASP A 36 13.13 1.13 -13.93
N ALA A 37 11.85 0.72 -13.90
CA ALA A 37 10.88 1.30 -12.99
C ALA A 37 11.23 1.05 -11.51
N LEU A 38 11.77 -0.13 -11.17
CA LEU A 38 12.22 -0.45 -9.82
C LEU A 38 13.44 0.38 -9.39
N ARG A 39 14.41 0.62 -10.31
CA ARG A 39 15.57 1.46 -10.05
C ARG A 39 15.18 2.92 -9.81
N LEU A 40 14.36 3.48 -10.70
CA LEU A 40 13.89 4.86 -10.56
C LEU A 40 13.08 5.07 -9.28
N ALA A 41 12.25 4.10 -8.94
CA ALA A 41 11.52 4.11 -7.69
C ALA A 41 12.45 4.08 -6.47
N SER A 42 13.49 3.24 -6.51
CA SER A 42 14.51 3.18 -5.45
C SER A 42 15.26 4.50 -5.28
N GLU A 43 15.62 5.20 -6.36
CA GLU A 43 16.31 6.49 -6.31
C GLU A 43 15.44 7.61 -5.68
N ALA A 44 14.14 7.59 -5.96
CA ALA A 44 13.22 8.61 -5.44
C ALA A 44 12.98 8.48 -3.92
N LEU A 45 13.34 7.34 -3.32
CA LEU A 45 12.86 6.93 -2.00
C LEU A 45 13.86 7.15 -0.84
N ARG A 46 14.77 8.12 -0.94
CA ARG A 46 15.95 8.27 -0.04
C ARG A 46 15.69 8.79 1.37
N LYS A 47 14.44 9.05 1.80
CA LYS A 47 14.17 9.67 3.11
C LYS A 47 12.87 9.13 3.72
N ALA A 48 12.75 7.85 4.03
CA ALA A 48 11.57 7.32 4.71
C ALA A 48 11.93 6.29 5.77
N ASP A 49 11.24 6.34 6.89
CA ASP A 49 11.23 5.30 7.91
C ASP A 49 10.03 4.39 7.69
N ILE A 50 10.23 3.07 7.81
CA ILE A 50 9.15 2.09 7.64
C ILE A 50 8.95 1.32 8.93
N LEU A 51 7.72 1.31 9.40
CA LEU A 51 7.29 0.62 10.60
C LEU A 51 6.32 -0.50 10.23
N CYS A 52 6.30 -1.55 11.05
CA CYS A 52 5.32 -2.62 10.96
C CYS A 52 4.69 -2.78 12.35
N GLY A 53 3.39 -2.45 12.47
CA GLY A 53 2.72 -2.54 13.76
C GLY A 53 1.31 -1.97 13.75
N ASP A 54 0.73 -1.85 14.92
CA ASP A 54 -0.56 -1.22 15.14
C ASP A 54 -0.49 0.28 14.85
N TYR A 55 -1.46 0.80 14.09
CA TYR A 55 -1.48 2.20 13.65
C TYR A 55 -1.66 3.19 14.81
N ILE A 56 -2.38 2.80 15.87
CA ILE A 56 -2.59 3.67 17.04
C ILE A 56 -1.26 3.94 17.74
N LEU A 57 -0.47 2.89 17.97
CA LEU A 57 0.84 3.02 18.60
C LEU A 57 1.78 3.89 17.75
N VAL A 58 1.72 3.76 16.44
CA VAL A 58 2.53 4.60 15.52
C VAL A 58 2.10 6.07 15.61
N LEU A 59 0.78 6.35 15.59
CA LEU A 59 0.26 7.70 15.71
C LEU A 59 0.60 8.34 17.07
N GLU A 60 0.50 7.58 18.14
CA GLU A 60 0.81 8.08 19.48
C GLU A 60 2.28 8.48 19.61
N HIS A 61 3.20 7.68 19.04
CA HIS A 61 4.63 7.86 19.22
C HIS A 61 5.27 8.83 18.21
N TYR A 62 4.81 8.84 16.97
CA TYR A 62 5.49 9.54 15.89
C TYR A 62 4.79 10.81 15.42
N ALA A 63 3.45 10.90 15.48
CA ALA A 63 2.76 12.09 15.01
C ALA A 63 3.04 13.31 15.89
N GLN A 64 3.58 14.37 15.31
CA GLN A 64 3.93 15.60 15.97
C GLN A 64 3.09 16.79 15.48
N PRO A 65 2.95 17.89 16.26
CA PRO A 65 2.29 19.10 15.80
C PRO A 65 2.90 19.61 14.48
N GLY A 66 2.06 19.82 13.47
CA GLY A 66 2.47 20.25 12.14
C GLY A 66 2.68 19.11 11.14
N ASP A 67 2.67 17.86 11.57
CA ASP A 67 2.76 16.71 10.66
C ASP A 67 1.51 16.57 9.80
N PHE A 68 1.72 16.01 8.61
CA PHE A 68 0.64 15.58 7.73
C PHE A 68 0.45 14.07 7.84
N VAL A 69 -0.75 13.64 8.25
CA VAL A 69 -1.11 12.23 8.42
C VAL A 69 -2.06 11.81 7.31
N PHE A 70 -1.66 10.81 6.52
CA PHE A 70 -2.52 10.20 5.51
C PHE A 70 -3.04 8.86 6.00
N LEU A 71 -4.37 8.68 5.97
CA LEU A 71 -5.07 7.51 6.46
C LEU A 71 -5.89 6.86 5.33
N ASP A 72 -5.53 5.63 4.97
CA ASP A 72 -6.27 4.80 4.01
C ASP A 72 -6.64 3.45 4.65
N PRO A 73 -7.51 3.46 5.67
CA PRO A 73 -7.89 2.24 6.37
C PRO A 73 -8.67 1.30 5.45
N PRO A 74 -8.84 0.02 5.79
CA PRO A 74 -9.78 -0.86 5.11
C PRO A 74 -11.16 -0.22 5.06
N TYR A 75 -11.74 -0.08 3.83
CA TYR A 75 -13.00 0.65 3.63
C TYR A 75 -14.21 -0.08 4.21
N LEU A 76 -15.17 0.67 4.72
CA LEU A 76 -16.46 0.14 5.10
C LEU A 76 -17.19 -0.46 3.89
N PRO A 77 -17.79 -1.65 4.02
CA PRO A 77 -18.52 -2.29 2.94
C PRO A 77 -19.82 -1.53 2.64
N ILE A 78 -20.05 -1.16 1.38
CA ILE A 78 -21.29 -0.49 0.93
C ILE A 78 -22.44 -1.50 0.79
N SER A 79 -22.14 -2.81 0.69
CA SER A 79 -23.15 -3.89 0.58
C SER A 79 -22.65 -5.16 1.25
N GLU A 80 -23.57 -6.02 1.71
CA GLU A 80 -23.29 -7.30 2.37
C GLU A 80 -22.39 -8.23 1.51
N ASN A 81 -22.44 -8.11 0.18
CA ASN A 81 -21.64 -8.91 -0.74
C ASN A 81 -20.25 -8.30 -1.05
N SER A 82 -19.90 -7.15 -0.47
CA SER A 82 -18.62 -6.47 -0.74
C SER A 82 -17.52 -6.79 0.28
N ASP A 83 -17.69 -7.84 1.08
CA ASP A 83 -16.74 -8.27 2.12
C ASP A 83 -15.52 -9.03 1.54
N PHE A 84 -14.73 -8.36 0.67
CA PHE A 84 -13.49 -8.89 0.09
C PHE A 84 -12.23 -8.49 0.89
N LYS A 85 -12.34 -8.19 2.19
CA LYS A 85 -11.34 -7.43 2.96
C LYS A 85 -10.39 -8.26 3.83
N ARG A 86 -10.26 -9.56 3.61
CA ARG A 86 -9.36 -10.39 4.45
C ARG A 86 -7.92 -10.30 3.97
N TYR A 87 -7.25 -9.22 4.32
CA TYR A 87 -5.80 -9.10 4.16
C TYR A 87 -5.04 -9.82 5.29
N THR A 88 -5.65 -9.87 6.48
CA THR A 88 -5.11 -10.49 7.69
C THR A 88 -6.16 -11.41 8.31
N LYS A 89 -5.76 -12.20 9.31
CA LYS A 89 -6.68 -13.04 10.10
C LYS A 89 -7.71 -12.21 10.85
N GLU A 90 -7.28 -11.06 11.34
CA GLU A 90 -8.11 -10.05 12.00
C GLU A 90 -8.62 -9.08 10.96
N GLN A 91 -9.89 -8.72 11.04
CA GLN A 91 -10.53 -7.79 10.10
C GLN A 91 -10.64 -6.42 10.76
N PHE A 92 -10.81 -5.36 9.95
CA PHE A 92 -11.06 -4.01 10.39
C PHE A 92 -12.58 -3.77 10.34
N TYR A 93 -13.22 -3.69 11.50
CA TYR A 93 -14.66 -3.58 11.67
C TYR A 93 -15.12 -2.15 11.95
N GLU A 94 -16.44 -1.95 12.16
CA GLU A 94 -17.03 -0.64 12.48
C GLU A 94 -16.45 -0.06 13.77
N ASP A 95 -16.20 -0.90 14.80
CA ASP A 95 -15.60 -0.47 16.07
C ASP A 95 -14.19 0.09 15.87
N ASP A 96 -13.40 -0.49 14.97
CA ASP A 96 -12.06 0.00 14.63
C ASP A 96 -12.13 1.37 13.92
N HIS A 97 -13.17 1.60 13.10
CA HIS A 97 -13.44 2.92 12.50
C HIS A 97 -13.82 3.96 13.55
N VAL A 98 -14.56 3.58 14.58
CA VAL A 98 -14.91 4.46 15.72
C VAL A 98 -13.63 4.80 16.51
N GLU A 99 -12.77 3.82 16.76
CA GLU A 99 -11.49 4.04 17.44
C GLU A 99 -10.56 4.94 16.63
N LEU A 100 -10.45 4.71 15.33
CA LEU A 100 -9.70 5.56 14.41
C LEU A 100 -10.23 7.00 14.41
N ALA A 101 -11.55 7.20 14.44
CA ALA A 101 -12.15 8.53 14.50
C ALA A 101 -11.78 9.28 15.79
N LYS A 102 -11.74 8.58 16.94
CA LYS A 102 -11.25 9.16 18.21
C LYS A 102 -9.78 9.58 18.10
N MET A 103 -8.94 8.72 17.52
CA MET A 103 -7.53 9.02 17.31
C MET A 103 -7.35 10.24 16.39
N ILE A 104 -8.15 10.35 15.33
CA ILE A 104 -8.15 11.52 14.43
C ILE A 104 -8.49 12.81 15.20
N GLY A 105 -9.46 12.76 16.13
CA GLY A 105 -9.76 13.88 17.02
C GLY A 105 -8.53 14.30 17.85
N THR A 106 -7.82 13.34 18.41
CA THR A 106 -6.56 13.60 19.16
C THR A 106 -5.47 14.23 18.28
N LEU A 107 -5.35 13.77 17.01
CA LEU A 107 -4.39 14.34 16.06
C LEU A 107 -4.74 15.77 15.67
N HIS A 108 -6.03 16.07 15.46
CA HIS A 108 -6.53 17.42 15.20
C HIS A 108 -6.18 18.37 16.37
N GLU A 109 -6.46 17.97 17.61
CA GLU A 109 -6.12 18.72 18.82
C GLU A 109 -4.60 18.90 18.99
N ARG A 110 -3.81 17.88 18.62
CA ARG A 110 -2.35 17.90 18.62
C ARG A 110 -1.79 18.89 17.58
N GLY A 111 -2.59 19.28 16.59
CA GLY A 111 -2.19 20.21 15.54
C GLY A 111 -1.63 19.54 14.28
N CYS A 112 -1.98 18.28 14.05
CA CYS A 112 -1.67 17.56 12.80
C CYS A 112 -2.67 17.91 11.70
N TYR A 113 -2.23 17.83 10.45
CA TYR A 113 -3.10 17.79 9.27
C TYR A 113 -3.46 16.35 8.98
N VAL A 114 -4.74 16.02 8.81
CA VAL A 114 -5.14 14.64 8.51
C VAL A 114 -5.99 14.59 7.25
N ILE A 115 -5.67 13.64 6.36
CA ILE A 115 -6.56 13.22 5.26
C ILE A 115 -6.91 11.75 5.47
N LEU A 116 -8.20 11.45 5.43
CA LEU A 116 -8.71 10.09 5.44
C LEU A 116 -9.42 9.80 4.12
N THR A 117 -9.17 8.65 3.53
CA THR A 117 -9.95 8.09 2.42
C THR A 117 -10.83 6.94 2.91
N ASN A 118 -12.06 6.82 2.39
CA ASN A 118 -12.95 5.70 2.68
C ASN A 118 -14.04 5.56 1.60
N SER A 119 -14.89 4.54 1.73
CA SER A 119 -16.12 4.43 0.94
C SER A 119 -17.14 5.52 1.34
N ASN A 120 -18.03 5.89 0.42
CA ASN A 120 -19.15 6.79 0.71
C ASN A 120 -20.21 6.05 1.55
N HIS A 121 -19.89 5.78 2.83
CA HIS A 121 -20.73 5.03 3.76
C HIS A 121 -21.36 5.96 4.81
N PRO A 122 -22.63 5.77 5.24
CA PRO A 122 -23.28 6.61 6.24
C PRO A 122 -22.50 6.77 7.55
N LEU A 123 -21.88 5.70 8.04
CA LEU A 123 -21.07 5.75 9.25
C LEU A 123 -19.86 6.69 9.10
N VAL A 124 -19.24 6.77 7.91
CA VAL A 124 -18.13 7.71 7.66
C VAL A 124 -18.63 9.14 7.79
N HIS A 125 -19.78 9.46 7.20
CA HIS A 125 -20.37 10.79 7.34
C HIS A 125 -20.71 11.13 8.78
N GLN A 126 -21.21 10.17 9.55
CA GLN A 126 -21.53 10.35 10.97
C GLN A 126 -20.25 10.57 11.82
N LEU A 127 -19.21 9.76 11.62
CA LEU A 127 -17.97 9.84 12.41
C LEU A 127 -17.19 11.13 12.17
N TYR A 128 -17.31 11.70 10.97
CA TYR A 128 -16.53 12.86 10.53
C TYR A 128 -17.38 14.07 10.16
N GLU A 129 -18.61 14.18 10.67
CA GLU A 129 -19.59 15.25 10.34
C GLU A 129 -19.07 16.67 10.56
N GLN A 130 -18.15 16.85 11.55
CA GLN A 130 -17.54 18.14 11.87
C GLN A 130 -16.46 18.56 10.87
N TYR A 131 -16.03 17.67 9.98
CA TYR A 131 -14.96 17.92 9.03
C TYR A 131 -15.46 18.03 7.60
N LYS A 132 -14.61 18.51 6.70
CA LYS A 132 -14.97 18.60 5.29
C LYS A 132 -14.89 17.21 4.65
N ILE A 133 -16.02 16.74 4.09
CA ILE A 133 -16.11 15.47 3.35
C ILE A 133 -16.36 15.79 1.88
N GLU A 134 -15.50 15.32 0.98
CA GLU A 134 -15.64 15.45 -0.47
C GLU A 134 -15.89 14.06 -1.08
N VAL A 135 -17.03 13.92 -1.78
CA VAL A 135 -17.38 12.67 -2.47
C VAL A 135 -16.72 12.65 -3.85
N ILE A 136 -16.02 11.55 -4.17
CA ILE A 136 -15.30 11.35 -5.41
C ILE A 136 -15.89 10.19 -6.18
N GLN A 137 -16.15 10.39 -7.47
CA GLN A 137 -16.61 9.33 -8.38
C GLN A 137 -15.43 8.42 -8.75
N THR A 138 -15.52 7.15 -8.38
CA THR A 138 -14.47 6.16 -8.67
C THR A 138 -14.98 5.06 -9.59
N LYS A 139 -14.08 4.50 -10.42
CA LYS A 139 -14.37 3.34 -11.25
C LYS A 139 -13.95 2.07 -10.51
N ARG A 140 -14.89 1.25 -10.09
CA ARG A 140 -14.58 -0.06 -9.46
C ARG A 140 -14.27 -1.09 -10.54
N HIS A 141 -13.06 -1.71 -10.46
CA HIS A 141 -12.58 -2.69 -11.44
C HIS A 141 -13.07 -4.11 -11.19
N ILE A 142 -13.63 -4.40 -10.03
CA ILE A 142 -14.09 -5.73 -9.63
C ILE A 142 -15.61 -5.68 -9.46
N SER A 143 -16.33 -5.86 -10.56
CA SER A 143 -17.76 -6.14 -10.58
C SER A 143 -18.06 -7.19 -11.63
N CYS A 144 -18.93 -8.16 -11.31
CA CYS A 144 -19.40 -9.18 -12.25
C CYS A 144 -20.29 -8.58 -13.36
N HIS A 145 -20.79 -7.34 -13.19
CA HIS A 145 -21.62 -6.62 -14.15
C HIS A 145 -20.94 -5.37 -14.66
N GLY A 146 -20.70 -5.28 -15.97
CA GLY A 146 -19.93 -4.21 -16.62
C GLY A 146 -20.52 -2.79 -16.46
N ASP A 147 -21.84 -2.68 -16.33
CA ASP A 147 -22.56 -1.39 -16.31
C ASP A 147 -22.64 -0.74 -14.91
N THR A 148 -22.30 -1.46 -13.84
CA THR A 148 -22.35 -0.98 -12.45
C THR A 148 -20.99 -0.62 -11.86
N ARG A 149 -19.99 -0.30 -12.70
CA ARG A 149 -18.61 -0.01 -12.28
C ARG A 149 -18.39 1.39 -11.69
N LYS A 150 -19.45 2.11 -11.38
CA LYS A 150 -19.35 3.40 -10.67
C LYS A 150 -19.36 3.12 -9.17
N GLY A 151 -18.37 3.66 -8.47
CA GLY A 151 -18.30 3.68 -7.02
C GLY A 151 -18.10 5.11 -6.55
N GLU A 152 -18.48 5.37 -5.32
CA GLU A 152 -18.21 6.63 -4.66
C GLU A 152 -17.27 6.35 -3.50
N ASP A 153 -16.19 7.11 -3.45
CA ASP A 153 -15.29 7.16 -2.30
C ASP A 153 -15.34 8.58 -1.72
N VAL A 154 -14.85 8.75 -0.51
CA VAL A 154 -14.78 10.06 0.14
C VAL A 154 -13.36 10.40 0.52
N ILE A 155 -13.05 11.70 0.49
CA ILE A 155 -11.88 12.28 1.15
C ILE A 155 -12.38 13.15 2.29
N VAL A 156 -11.98 12.80 3.51
CA VAL A 156 -12.22 13.61 4.70
C VAL A 156 -10.97 14.42 4.98
N THR A 157 -11.13 15.72 5.09
CA THR A 157 -10.05 16.68 5.33
C THR A 157 -10.17 17.26 6.73
N ILE A 158 -9.16 17.05 7.56
CA ILE A 158 -9.08 17.50 8.94
C ILE A 158 -7.89 18.46 9.07
N PRO A 159 -8.10 19.79 9.00
CA PRO A 159 -7.05 20.77 9.24
C PRO A 159 -6.77 20.89 10.74
N PRO A 160 -5.57 21.26 11.18
CA PRO A 160 -5.35 21.68 12.57
C PRO A 160 -6.14 22.95 12.90
N GLU A 161 -6.47 23.14 14.14
CA GLU A 161 -7.37 24.22 14.60
C GLU A 161 -6.97 25.65 14.17
N LYS A 162 -5.73 25.90 13.72
CA LYS A 162 -5.17 27.28 13.63
C LYS A 162 -4.29 27.62 12.41
N LYS A 163 -4.34 26.89 11.26
CA LYS A 163 -3.51 27.27 10.10
C LYS A 163 -4.28 27.61 8.82
N LYS A 164 -3.81 28.64 8.08
CA LYS A 164 -4.35 29.04 6.76
C LYS A 164 -3.94 28.04 5.68
N MET A 165 -4.89 27.67 4.81
CA MET A 165 -4.62 26.89 3.60
C MET A 165 -3.92 27.78 2.54
N VAL A 166 -2.92 27.24 1.85
CA VAL A 166 -2.24 27.86 0.70
C VAL A 166 -2.80 27.35 -0.62
N LYS A 167 -2.38 27.92 -1.74
CA LYS A 167 -2.79 27.47 -3.08
C LYS A 167 -2.17 26.09 -3.36
N SER A 168 -2.97 25.17 -3.94
CA SER A 168 -2.48 23.83 -4.28
C SER A 168 -1.38 23.85 -5.34
N GLU A 169 -0.46 22.88 -5.26
CA GLU A 169 0.63 22.65 -6.21
C GLU A 169 0.28 21.53 -7.20
N PRO A 170 0.88 21.53 -8.40
CA PRO A 170 0.69 20.43 -9.35
C PRO A 170 1.35 19.13 -8.85
N LEU A 171 0.80 17.98 -9.26
CA LEU A 171 1.38 16.69 -8.99
C LEU A 171 2.73 16.52 -9.72
N SER A 172 3.74 16.00 -9.05
CA SER A 172 5.07 15.75 -9.61
C SER A 172 5.03 14.67 -10.70
N ASP A 173 5.72 14.89 -11.82
CA ASP A 173 5.88 13.91 -12.90
C ASP A 173 6.61 12.63 -12.43
N GLN A 174 7.46 12.72 -11.40
CA GLN A 174 8.15 11.57 -10.80
C GLN A 174 7.19 10.50 -10.28
N VAL A 175 5.96 10.86 -9.92
CA VAL A 175 4.93 9.90 -9.49
C VAL A 175 4.62 8.86 -10.57
N SER A 176 4.75 9.22 -11.84
CA SER A 176 4.56 8.30 -12.97
C SER A 176 5.60 7.17 -13.01
N LEU A 177 6.77 7.37 -12.42
CA LEU A 177 7.88 6.42 -12.39
C LEU A 177 7.63 5.26 -11.39
N TYR A 178 6.66 5.39 -10.50
CA TYR A 178 6.31 4.30 -9.58
C TYR A 178 5.90 3.05 -10.36
N PRO A 179 6.50 1.86 -10.08
CA PRO A 179 6.22 0.64 -10.83
C PRO A 179 4.71 0.31 -10.84
N PRO A 180 4.17 -0.13 -12.00
CA PRO A 180 2.78 -0.56 -12.05
C PRO A 180 2.61 -1.84 -11.22
N THR A 181 1.93 -1.73 -10.08
CA THR A 181 1.57 -2.84 -9.21
C THR A 181 0.07 -3.12 -9.33
N ARG A 182 -0.31 -4.40 -9.34
CA ARG A 182 -1.73 -4.82 -9.26
C ARG A 182 -2.08 -5.01 -7.78
N PHE A 183 -2.10 -3.91 -7.04
CA PHE A 183 -2.44 -3.92 -5.61
C PHE A 183 -3.90 -3.54 -5.43
N MET A 184 -4.66 -4.38 -4.72
CA MET A 184 -6.06 -4.10 -4.41
C MET A 184 -6.15 -2.89 -3.47
N GLY A 185 -7.00 -1.92 -3.84
CA GLY A 185 -7.11 -0.68 -3.06
C GLY A 185 -6.04 0.37 -3.33
N SER A 186 -5.11 0.13 -4.30
CA SER A 186 -4.09 1.12 -4.66
C SER A 186 -4.71 2.47 -5.02
N LYS A 187 -4.20 3.54 -4.41
CA LYS A 187 -4.65 4.92 -4.60
C LYS A 187 -4.05 5.61 -5.82
N ARG A 188 -3.39 4.88 -6.73
CA ARG A 188 -2.76 5.45 -7.93
C ARG A 188 -3.66 6.41 -8.71
N LYS A 189 -4.96 6.13 -8.78
CA LYS A 189 -5.94 6.95 -9.51
C LYS A 189 -6.40 8.18 -8.74
N LEU A 190 -6.17 8.23 -7.44
CA LEU A 190 -6.57 9.32 -6.55
C LEU A 190 -5.39 10.25 -6.19
N LEU A 191 -4.17 9.96 -6.66
CA LEU A 191 -2.99 10.73 -6.26
C LEU A 191 -3.11 12.21 -6.58
N GLY A 192 -3.68 12.55 -7.73
CA GLY A 192 -3.92 13.94 -8.11
C GLY A 192 -4.85 14.66 -7.14
N GLU A 193 -5.92 14.00 -6.73
CA GLU A 193 -6.90 14.56 -5.78
C GLU A 193 -6.29 14.67 -4.37
N ILE A 194 -5.60 13.61 -3.92
CA ILE A 194 -4.92 13.61 -2.63
C ILE A 194 -3.89 14.74 -2.57
N TRP A 195 -3.05 14.88 -3.60
CA TRP A 195 -2.06 15.95 -3.64
C TRP A 195 -2.68 17.34 -3.76
N ASN A 196 -3.74 17.51 -4.58
CA ASN A 196 -4.46 18.76 -4.68
C ASN A 196 -5.00 19.26 -3.32
N VAL A 197 -5.37 18.34 -2.45
CA VAL A 197 -5.78 18.69 -1.07
C VAL A 197 -4.56 18.90 -0.19
N ALA A 198 -3.62 17.95 -0.16
CA ALA A 198 -2.46 17.96 0.74
C ALA A 198 -1.55 19.17 0.50
N SER A 199 -1.30 19.54 -0.76
CA SER A 199 -0.41 20.64 -1.12
C SER A 199 -0.91 22.03 -0.68
N ARG A 200 -2.15 22.13 -0.18
CA ARG A 200 -2.70 23.36 0.42
C ARG A 200 -2.21 23.59 1.86
N PHE A 201 -1.52 22.65 2.42
CA PHE A 201 -1.00 22.70 3.78
C PHE A 201 0.52 22.81 3.78
N GLU A 202 1.08 23.56 4.74
CA GLU A 202 2.52 23.64 4.97
C GLU A 202 2.93 22.53 5.95
N PHE A 203 3.66 21.55 5.48
CA PHE A 203 4.20 20.43 6.28
C PHE A 203 5.48 19.91 5.66
N ASP A 204 6.34 19.30 6.47
CA ASP A 204 7.63 18.73 6.06
C ASP A 204 7.63 17.20 6.10
N SER A 205 6.79 16.61 6.95
CA SER A 205 6.69 15.17 7.15
C SER A 205 5.28 14.64 6.94
N VAL A 206 5.19 13.36 6.58
CA VAL A 206 3.93 12.64 6.35
C VAL A 206 3.99 11.28 7.03
N VAL A 207 2.91 10.92 7.71
CA VAL A 207 2.70 9.58 8.23
C VAL A 207 1.63 8.88 7.39
N ASP A 208 2.03 7.86 6.65
CA ASP A 208 1.16 6.99 5.83
C ASP A 208 0.95 5.66 6.56
N LEU A 209 -0.14 5.54 7.32
CA LEU A 209 -0.35 4.44 8.28
C LEU A 209 -0.90 3.16 7.68
N PHE A 210 -1.53 3.23 6.53
CA PHE A 210 -2.08 2.10 5.80
C PHE A 210 -1.48 2.09 4.41
N SER A 211 -0.15 2.02 4.34
CA SER A 211 0.63 2.32 3.14
C SER A 211 0.35 1.40 1.94
N GLY A 212 -0.18 0.19 2.19
CA GLY A 212 -0.57 -0.74 1.14
C GLY A 212 0.53 -0.95 0.10
N SER A 213 0.31 -0.47 -1.12
CA SER A 213 1.34 -0.51 -2.17
C SER A 213 2.47 0.50 -1.99
N GLY A 214 2.38 1.43 -1.03
CA GLY A 214 3.37 2.50 -0.82
C GLY A 214 3.29 3.67 -1.80
N ILE A 215 2.33 3.69 -2.73
CA ILE A 215 2.29 4.69 -3.79
C ILE A 215 1.97 6.10 -3.29
N VAL A 216 1.23 6.23 -2.19
CA VAL A 216 0.91 7.53 -1.57
C VAL A 216 2.15 8.08 -0.88
N GLY A 217 2.83 7.27 -0.09
CA GLY A 217 4.13 7.63 0.50
C GLY A 217 5.14 8.02 -0.57
N TYR A 218 5.21 7.29 -1.68
CA TYR A 218 6.05 7.63 -2.82
C TYR A 218 5.70 9.00 -3.42
N MET A 219 4.42 9.31 -3.59
CA MET A 219 3.95 10.61 -4.06
C MET A 219 4.46 11.74 -3.15
N PHE A 220 4.26 11.66 -1.85
CA PHE A 220 4.73 12.68 -0.92
C PHE A 220 6.25 12.85 -0.96
N LYS A 221 6.98 11.74 -1.06
CA LYS A 221 8.43 11.77 -1.19
C LYS A 221 8.90 12.42 -2.49
N SER A 222 8.22 12.19 -3.62
CA SER A 222 8.52 12.85 -4.89
C SER A 222 8.32 14.37 -4.86
N HIS A 223 7.60 14.86 -3.84
CA HIS A 223 7.45 16.28 -3.52
C HIS A 223 8.38 16.75 -2.38
N GLY A 224 9.41 15.98 -2.06
CA GLY A 224 10.45 16.36 -1.09
C GLY A 224 10.04 16.23 0.37
N LYS A 225 8.92 15.56 0.67
CA LYS A 225 8.47 15.35 2.06
C LYS A 225 9.20 14.18 2.71
N THR A 226 9.45 14.27 4.00
CA THR A 226 9.85 13.11 4.83
C THR A 226 8.64 12.22 5.04
N VAL A 227 8.78 10.91 4.79
CA VAL A 227 7.65 9.97 4.85
C VAL A 227 7.91 8.90 5.89
N ILE A 228 6.95 8.69 6.79
CA ILE A 228 6.86 7.57 7.71
C ILE A 228 5.73 6.68 7.20
N SER A 229 6.05 5.48 6.74
CA SER A 229 5.06 4.52 6.24
C SER A 229 4.87 3.36 7.21
N ASN A 230 3.63 3.01 7.49
CA ASN A 230 3.26 1.85 8.28
C ASN A 230 2.25 0.99 7.55
N ASP A 231 2.31 -0.32 7.73
CA ASP A 231 1.25 -1.25 7.33
C ASP A 231 1.30 -2.49 8.23
N TYR A 232 0.13 -3.06 8.52
CA TYR A 232 0.05 -4.29 9.32
C TYR A 232 0.52 -5.53 8.54
N MET A 233 0.45 -5.50 7.21
CA MET A 233 0.87 -6.62 6.36
C MET A 233 2.36 -6.57 6.06
N ALA A 234 3.08 -7.64 6.37
CA ALA A 234 4.50 -7.79 6.04
C ALA A 234 4.78 -7.60 4.54
N MET A 235 3.86 -8.02 3.66
CA MET A 235 3.97 -7.78 2.21
C MET A 235 3.98 -6.30 1.87
N SER A 236 3.06 -5.51 2.43
CA SER A 236 3.01 -4.06 2.23
C SER A 236 4.24 -3.38 2.81
N ALA A 237 4.68 -3.78 4.01
CA ALA A 237 5.91 -3.28 4.62
C ALA A 237 7.14 -3.61 3.75
N THR A 238 7.20 -4.78 3.11
CA THR A 238 8.28 -5.13 2.16
C THR A 238 8.24 -4.25 0.91
N PHE A 239 7.04 -3.98 0.35
CA PHE A 239 6.89 -3.04 -0.77
C PHE A 239 7.39 -1.64 -0.40
N THR A 240 6.96 -1.12 0.73
CA THR A 240 7.37 0.22 1.17
C THR A 240 8.84 0.27 1.52
N LYS A 241 9.41 -0.78 2.10
CA LYS A 241 10.84 -0.91 2.34
C LYS A 241 11.65 -0.85 1.04
N ALA A 242 11.24 -1.60 0.02
CA ALA A 242 11.88 -1.59 -1.28
C ALA A 242 11.73 -0.25 -2.00
N MET A 243 10.55 0.37 -1.91
CA MET A 243 10.12 1.46 -2.78
C MET A 243 10.09 2.83 -2.09
N VAL A 244 9.89 2.90 -0.76
CA VAL A 244 9.77 4.15 0.00
C VAL A 244 10.98 4.38 0.91
N GLU A 245 11.42 3.42 1.70
CA GLU A 245 12.56 3.55 2.61
C GLU A 245 13.91 3.51 1.89
N ASN A 246 14.07 2.57 0.96
CA ASN A 246 15.31 2.37 0.22
C ASN A 246 15.68 3.60 -0.64
N ASN A 247 16.94 4.02 -0.54
CA ASN A 247 17.41 5.25 -1.15
C ASN A 247 18.54 5.08 -2.15
N THR A 248 19.34 4.03 -1.98
CA THR A 248 20.61 3.87 -2.71
C THR A 248 20.87 2.46 -3.19
N VAL A 249 20.22 1.48 -2.55
CA VAL A 249 20.48 0.08 -2.84
C VAL A 249 19.72 -0.35 -4.10
N THR A 250 20.44 -0.93 -5.02
CA THR A 250 19.87 -1.53 -6.23
C THR A 250 20.20 -3.02 -6.26
N LEU A 251 19.36 -3.79 -6.94
CA LEU A 251 19.65 -5.18 -7.27
C LEU A 251 20.08 -5.23 -8.75
N PRO A 252 21.39 -5.36 -9.07
CA PRO A 252 21.88 -5.45 -10.45
C PRO A 252 21.25 -6.63 -11.19
N ILE A 253 21.06 -6.52 -12.50
CA ILE A 253 20.46 -7.59 -13.31
C ILE A 253 21.21 -8.90 -13.14
N ALA A 254 22.54 -8.85 -13.19
CA ALA A 254 23.37 -10.05 -13.01
C ALA A 254 23.22 -10.71 -11.62
N GLU A 255 22.88 -9.94 -10.57
CA GLU A 255 22.54 -10.49 -9.26
C GLU A 255 21.12 -11.05 -9.25
N ALA A 256 20.16 -10.35 -9.86
CA ALA A 256 18.79 -10.82 -9.98
C ALA A 256 18.68 -12.13 -10.79
N GLU A 257 19.44 -12.25 -11.89
CA GLU A 257 19.52 -13.48 -12.71
C GLU A 257 20.07 -14.67 -11.90
N LYS A 258 21.02 -14.44 -11.02
CA LYS A 258 21.57 -15.50 -10.14
C LYS A 258 20.53 -16.04 -9.18
N LEU A 259 19.52 -15.25 -8.80
CA LEU A 259 18.45 -15.74 -7.92
C LEU A 259 17.57 -16.80 -8.59
N LEU A 260 17.56 -16.85 -9.92
CA LEU A 260 16.84 -17.87 -10.70
C LEU A 260 17.61 -19.20 -10.81
N ILE A 261 18.86 -19.25 -10.36
CA ILE A 261 19.74 -20.41 -10.49
C ILE A 261 19.84 -21.11 -9.14
N LYS A 262 19.68 -22.42 -9.13
CA LYS A 262 19.88 -23.23 -7.91
C LYS A 262 21.31 -23.10 -7.38
N GLN A 263 21.46 -22.58 -6.17
CA GLN A 263 22.77 -22.30 -5.54
C GLN A 263 23.07 -23.19 -4.31
N GLY A 264 22.41 -24.30 -4.17
CA GLY A 264 22.61 -25.20 -3.03
C GLY A 264 21.37 -26.01 -2.69
N GLU A 265 21.19 -26.30 -1.41
CA GLU A 265 19.99 -26.96 -0.91
C GLU A 265 18.79 -26.02 -1.02
N VAL A 266 17.68 -26.49 -1.57
CA VAL A 266 16.45 -25.68 -1.81
C VAL A 266 15.35 -26.16 -0.87
N ASP A 267 14.65 -25.25 -0.24
CA ASP A 267 13.43 -25.52 0.52
C ASP A 267 12.27 -25.75 -0.44
N HIS A 268 11.77 -26.99 -0.53
CA HIS A 268 10.72 -27.44 -1.46
C HIS A 268 9.29 -27.15 -0.96
N PHE A 269 9.10 -26.15 -0.12
CA PHE A 269 7.80 -25.82 0.46
C PHE A 269 6.71 -25.58 -0.59
N VAL A 270 7.01 -24.89 -1.68
CA VAL A 270 6.01 -24.56 -2.72
C VAL A 270 5.73 -25.78 -3.57
N SER A 271 6.76 -26.52 -3.98
CA SER A 271 6.65 -27.75 -4.75
C SER A 271 5.82 -28.81 -4.02
N ASP A 272 6.02 -28.94 -2.70
CA ASP A 272 5.30 -29.92 -1.89
C ASP A 272 3.87 -29.49 -1.57
N THR A 273 3.66 -28.20 -1.29
CA THR A 273 2.37 -27.68 -0.82
C THR A 273 1.39 -27.40 -1.95
N PHE A 274 1.88 -26.96 -3.13
CA PHE A 274 1.06 -26.49 -4.24
C PHE A 274 1.15 -27.37 -5.49
N LYS A 275 1.62 -28.61 -5.34
CA LYS A 275 1.67 -29.59 -6.42
C LYS A 275 0.30 -29.72 -7.08
N ASP A 276 0.26 -29.66 -8.39
CA ASP A 276 -0.95 -29.77 -9.23
C ASP A 276 -2.07 -28.76 -8.94
N LEU A 277 -1.80 -27.69 -8.11
CA LEU A 277 -2.85 -26.75 -7.70
C LEU A 277 -2.85 -25.44 -8.49
N TYR A 278 -1.72 -24.70 -8.54
CA TYR A 278 -1.70 -23.32 -9.07
C TYR A 278 -0.68 -23.12 -10.18
N TYR A 279 0.43 -23.86 -10.17
CA TYR A 279 1.58 -23.70 -11.05
C TYR A 279 2.00 -25.05 -11.58
N THR A 280 2.78 -25.07 -12.66
CA THR A 280 3.45 -26.30 -13.11
C THR A 280 4.54 -26.70 -12.10
N ASP A 281 4.99 -27.95 -12.17
CA ASP A 281 6.06 -28.42 -11.28
C ASP A 281 7.35 -27.62 -11.46
N GLU A 282 7.68 -27.23 -12.71
CA GLU A 282 8.83 -26.39 -13.03
C GLU A 282 8.68 -24.97 -12.45
N GLU A 283 7.48 -24.39 -12.48
CA GLU A 283 7.21 -23.08 -11.87
C GLU A 283 7.30 -23.16 -10.35
N ASN A 284 6.79 -24.24 -9.73
CA ASN A 284 6.91 -24.48 -8.29
C ASN A 284 8.37 -24.60 -7.85
N GLU A 285 9.18 -25.37 -8.58
CA GLU A 285 10.62 -25.50 -8.32
C GLU A 285 11.34 -24.16 -8.46
N LEU A 286 11.03 -23.37 -9.49
CA LEU A 286 11.61 -22.04 -9.67
C LEU A 286 11.25 -21.09 -8.53
N ILE A 287 10.02 -21.15 -8.01
CA ILE A 287 9.59 -20.35 -6.87
C ILE A 287 10.36 -20.76 -5.60
N ASP A 288 10.57 -22.04 -5.38
CA ASP A 288 11.35 -22.53 -4.23
C ASP A 288 12.81 -22.11 -4.32
N ILE A 289 13.43 -22.16 -5.50
CA ILE A 289 14.78 -21.64 -5.76
C ILE A 289 14.85 -20.15 -5.44
N LEU A 290 13.91 -19.36 -5.97
CA LEU A 290 13.83 -17.92 -5.71
C LEU A 290 13.69 -17.61 -4.23
N ARG A 291 12.77 -18.26 -3.53
CA ARG A 291 12.54 -18.06 -2.10
C ARG A 291 13.80 -18.36 -1.29
N THR A 292 14.45 -19.48 -1.58
CA THR A 292 15.69 -19.88 -0.90
C THR A 292 16.81 -18.88 -1.11
N ASN A 293 17.03 -18.46 -2.36
CA ASN A 293 18.07 -17.51 -2.71
C ASN A 293 17.80 -16.11 -2.15
N ILE A 294 16.54 -15.64 -2.19
CA ILE A 294 16.14 -14.36 -1.59
C ILE A 294 16.33 -14.40 -0.07
N ALA A 295 16.00 -15.53 0.58
CA ALA A 295 16.19 -15.65 2.03
C ALA A 295 17.66 -15.52 2.45
N ALA A 296 18.61 -15.93 1.59
CA ALA A 296 20.04 -15.85 1.80
C ALA A 296 20.65 -14.45 1.53
N ILE A 297 19.89 -13.49 1.05
CA ILE A 297 20.39 -12.12 0.85
C ILE A 297 20.51 -11.42 2.21
N ASP A 298 21.72 -10.97 2.55
CA ASP A 298 21.99 -10.26 3.81
C ASP A 298 21.50 -8.82 3.79
N ASP A 299 21.67 -8.10 2.65
CA ASP A 299 21.24 -6.71 2.52
C ASP A 299 19.70 -6.65 2.52
N GLN A 300 19.14 -5.98 3.52
CA GLN A 300 17.69 -5.91 3.72
C GLN A 300 16.93 -5.23 2.57
N TYR A 301 17.57 -4.28 1.88
CA TYR A 301 16.95 -3.58 0.76
C TYR A 301 17.04 -4.40 -0.53
N LYS A 302 18.18 -5.05 -0.80
CA LYS A 302 18.29 -6.02 -1.89
C LYS A 302 17.27 -7.14 -1.73
N LYS A 303 17.13 -7.65 -0.50
CA LYS A 303 16.13 -8.68 -0.16
C LYS A 303 14.69 -8.21 -0.40
N ALA A 304 14.38 -6.97 -0.07
CA ALA A 304 13.05 -6.39 -0.29
C ALA A 304 12.78 -6.10 -1.78
N ILE A 305 13.82 -5.80 -2.58
CA ILE A 305 13.72 -5.56 -4.04
C ILE A 305 13.53 -6.89 -4.80
N ALA A 306 14.22 -7.95 -4.36
CA ALA A 306 14.12 -9.29 -4.95
C ALA A 306 12.75 -9.94 -4.72
#